data_912da0b96f61cdb5a530ce62b417f983
#
_entry.id   912da0b96f61cdb5a530ce62b417f983
#
_cell.length_a   1.000
_cell.length_b   1.000
_cell.length_c   1.000
_cell.angle_alpha   90.00
_cell.angle_beta   90.00
_cell.angle_gamma   90.00
#
_symmetry.space_group_name_H-M   'P 1'
#
loop_
_entity.id
_entity.type
_entity.pdbx_description
1 polymer ?
#
loop_
_entity_poly.entity_id
_entity_poly.type
_entity_poly.pdbx_seq_one_letter_code
_entity_poly.pdbx_strand_id
1 'polypeptide(L)'
;QEVAGGITDITPPTVSITAPANGVTVSGTSVTLSADATDNVGVAGVQFSVTGSYPLSEDVTEPYSIVWDSTAVTNGPHTIEAVARDAAGNTSKSSITVTVSNGVSTPLPDVVVTQLSYADGIFTSTVQNQGTEATPAGVTVGVGYFVDGVWRTWGSVAGPLAAGASVTIGTKGGAYVIPNGVHTIKAFVDDVNRFVELNETNNEFSQSITINNTQPIVSISAPISG
;
A
#
# COMPACT_ATOMS: atom_id res chain seq x y z
N GLN A 1 -54.85 -36.06 -30.50
CA GLN A 1 -54.00 -35.43 -29.48
C GLN A 1 -53.52 -34.11 -30.05
N GLU A 2 -54.09 -33.02 -29.56
CA GLU A 2 -53.71 -31.65 -29.91
C GLU A 2 -52.38 -31.35 -29.22
N VAL A 3 -51.34 -31.16 -30.02
CA VAL A 3 -50.04 -30.63 -29.51
C VAL A 3 -50.30 -29.15 -29.30
N ALA A 4 -50.40 -28.72 -28.04
CA ALA A 4 -50.47 -27.32 -27.71
C ALA A 4 -49.18 -26.67 -28.23
N GLY A 5 -49.29 -25.92 -29.34
CA GLY A 5 -48.24 -25.09 -29.86
C GLY A 5 -47.94 -24.00 -28.84
N GLY A 6 -46.92 -24.23 -28.00
CA GLY A 6 -46.40 -23.20 -27.12
C GLY A 6 -45.95 -22.03 -27.99
N ILE A 7 -46.50 -20.85 -27.75
CA ILE A 7 -46.02 -19.61 -28.40
C ILE A 7 -44.56 -19.41 -27.91
N THR A 8 -43.62 -19.55 -28.87
CA THR A 8 -42.23 -19.26 -28.58
C THR A 8 -42.09 -17.75 -28.33
N ASP A 9 -41.53 -17.37 -27.22
CA ASP A 9 -41.21 -15.97 -26.95
C ASP A 9 -40.18 -15.47 -27.97
N ILE A 10 -40.48 -14.34 -28.60
CA ILE A 10 -39.66 -13.70 -29.61
C ILE A 10 -39.28 -12.26 -29.22
N THR A 11 -39.69 -11.84 -28.01
CA THR A 11 -39.44 -10.48 -27.50
C THR A 11 -38.13 -10.46 -26.76
N PRO A 12 -37.12 -9.68 -27.20
CA PRO A 12 -35.86 -9.56 -26.42
C PRO A 12 -36.08 -8.83 -25.09
N PRO A 13 -35.32 -9.15 -24.05
CA PRO A 13 -35.30 -8.38 -22.82
C PRO A 13 -34.82 -6.96 -23.06
N THR A 14 -35.10 -6.06 -22.12
CA THR A 14 -34.41 -4.74 -22.03
C THR A 14 -33.31 -4.82 -21.01
N VAL A 15 -32.22 -4.06 -21.17
CA VAL A 15 -31.15 -4.01 -20.22
C VAL A 15 -30.52 -2.61 -20.16
N SER A 16 -30.13 -2.17 -18.96
CA SER A 16 -29.45 -0.90 -18.73
C SER A 16 -28.40 -1.06 -17.61
N ILE A 17 -27.16 -0.70 -17.88
CA ILE A 17 -26.13 -0.68 -16.84
C ILE A 17 -26.43 0.46 -15.87
N THR A 18 -26.48 0.14 -14.57
CA THR A 18 -26.78 1.08 -13.48
C THR A 18 -25.52 1.46 -12.69
N ALA A 19 -24.51 0.59 -12.67
CA ALA A 19 -23.21 0.89 -12.08
C ALA A 19 -22.07 0.21 -12.87
N PRO A 20 -20.92 0.88 -12.97
CA PRO A 20 -20.65 2.28 -12.65
C PRO A 20 -21.38 3.25 -13.61
N ALA A 21 -21.41 4.55 -13.29
CA ALA A 21 -21.96 5.54 -14.21
C ALA A 21 -21.08 5.68 -15.46
N ASN A 22 -21.68 6.03 -16.60
CA ASN A 22 -20.94 6.26 -17.83
C ASN A 22 -19.94 7.42 -17.70
N GLY A 23 -18.70 7.25 -18.13
CA GLY A 23 -17.64 8.24 -18.14
C GLY A 23 -16.86 8.40 -16.82
N VAL A 24 -17.19 7.62 -15.77
CA VAL A 24 -16.46 7.71 -14.49
C VAL A 24 -15.09 7.05 -14.53
N THR A 25 -14.24 7.44 -13.60
CA THR A 25 -12.97 6.76 -13.34
C THR A 25 -13.19 5.68 -12.27
N VAL A 26 -12.65 4.48 -12.52
CA VAL A 26 -12.71 3.32 -11.61
C VAL A 26 -11.31 2.78 -11.33
N SER A 27 -11.12 2.13 -10.17
CA SER A 27 -9.85 1.51 -9.79
C SER A 27 -10.04 0.42 -8.74
N GLY A 28 -9.04 -0.46 -8.61
CA GLY A 28 -8.96 -1.48 -7.55
C GLY A 28 -9.61 -2.80 -7.94
N THR A 29 -9.58 -3.74 -6.98
CA THR A 29 -9.96 -5.15 -7.17
C THR A 29 -11.46 -5.43 -6.97
N SER A 30 -12.27 -4.41 -6.66
CA SER A 30 -13.67 -4.58 -6.26
C SER A 30 -14.58 -3.51 -6.86
N VAL A 31 -14.57 -3.39 -8.19
CA VAL A 31 -15.49 -2.51 -8.92
C VAL A 31 -16.81 -3.26 -9.12
N THR A 32 -17.91 -2.73 -8.57
CA THR A 32 -19.24 -3.31 -8.79
C THR A 32 -19.77 -2.95 -10.18
N LEU A 33 -20.17 -3.94 -10.96
CA LEU A 33 -20.92 -3.79 -12.19
C LEU A 33 -22.34 -4.22 -11.92
N SER A 34 -23.32 -3.37 -12.22
CA SER A 34 -24.76 -3.67 -12.02
C SER A 34 -25.58 -3.27 -13.22
N ALA A 35 -26.64 -4.00 -13.45
CA ALA A 35 -27.60 -3.71 -14.51
C ALA A 35 -29.04 -4.02 -14.08
N ASP A 36 -29.98 -3.22 -14.55
CA ASP A 36 -31.40 -3.54 -14.54
C ASP A 36 -31.74 -4.22 -15.85
N ALA A 37 -32.52 -5.30 -15.79
CA ALA A 37 -33.05 -5.99 -16.98
C ALA A 37 -34.48 -6.44 -16.74
N THR A 38 -35.31 -6.31 -17.75
CA THR A 38 -36.74 -6.75 -17.72
C THR A 38 -37.15 -7.37 -19.01
N ASP A 39 -38.11 -8.28 -18.94
CA ASP A 39 -38.66 -8.97 -20.08
C ASP A 39 -40.16 -9.28 -19.87
N ASN A 40 -40.91 -9.58 -20.94
CA ASN A 40 -42.32 -9.90 -20.87
C ASN A 40 -42.63 -11.31 -20.27
N VAL A 41 -41.69 -12.24 -20.35
CA VAL A 41 -41.77 -13.59 -19.76
C VAL A 41 -40.81 -13.73 -18.60
N GLY A 42 -39.56 -13.25 -18.75
CA GLY A 42 -38.57 -13.24 -17.70
C GLY A 42 -37.12 -13.25 -18.23
N VAL A 43 -36.24 -12.57 -17.51
CA VAL A 43 -34.81 -12.56 -17.80
C VAL A 43 -34.16 -13.81 -17.22
N ALA A 44 -33.42 -14.55 -18.04
CA ALA A 44 -32.73 -15.76 -17.65
C ALA A 44 -31.32 -15.47 -17.07
N GLY A 45 -30.74 -14.33 -17.43
CA GLY A 45 -29.44 -13.88 -16.89
C GLY A 45 -28.89 -12.66 -17.61
N VAL A 46 -27.91 -12.01 -16.96
CA VAL A 46 -27.17 -10.88 -17.49
C VAL A 46 -25.68 -11.22 -17.47
N GLN A 47 -25.06 -11.28 -18.66
CA GLN A 47 -23.63 -11.50 -18.86
C GLN A 47 -22.91 -10.15 -18.92
N PHE A 48 -21.91 -9.96 -18.09
CA PHE A 48 -21.04 -8.78 -18.13
C PHE A 48 -19.73 -9.08 -18.87
N SER A 49 -19.21 -8.06 -19.55
CA SER A 49 -17.88 -8.08 -20.15
C SER A 49 -17.21 -6.71 -20.12
N VAL A 50 -15.87 -6.71 -20.16
CA VAL A 50 -15.05 -5.48 -20.21
C VAL A 50 -14.02 -5.64 -21.32
N THR A 51 -13.84 -4.62 -22.16
CA THR A 51 -12.83 -4.59 -23.24
C THR A 51 -11.44 -4.83 -22.67
N GLY A 52 -10.71 -5.80 -23.24
CA GLY A 52 -9.36 -6.18 -22.79
C GLY A 52 -9.35 -7.20 -21.63
N SER A 53 -10.51 -7.62 -21.15
CA SER A 53 -10.69 -8.72 -20.21
C SER A 53 -11.42 -9.88 -20.90
N TYR A 54 -11.33 -11.09 -20.30
CA TYR A 54 -12.19 -12.20 -20.69
C TYR A 54 -13.66 -11.88 -20.33
N PRO A 55 -14.65 -12.60 -20.95
CA PRO A 55 -16.01 -12.52 -20.45
C PRO A 55 -16.04 -12.75 -18.95
N LEU A 56 -16.69 -11.84 -18.22
CA LEU A 56 -16.88 -11.96 -16.78
C LEU A 56 -18.02 -12.97 -16.51
N SER A 57 -18.35 -13.21 -15.25
CA SER A 57 -19.44 -14.13 -14.92
C SER A 57 -20.81 -13.62 -15.38
N GLU A 58 -21.72 -14.53 -15.66
CA GLU A 58 -23.13 -14.24 -15.81
C GLU A 58 -23.79 -14.26 -14.43
N ASP A 59 -24.65 -13.29 -14.15
CA ASP A 59 -25.55 -13.31 -13.00
C ASP A 59 -26.97 -13.71 -13.46
N VAL A 60 -27.53 -14.72 -12.81
CA VAL A 60 -28.84 -15.27 -13.12
C VAL A 60 -29.94 -14.91 -12.11
N THR A 61 -29.59 -14.05 -11.14
CA THR A 61 -30.49 -13.65 -10.04
C THR A 61 -30.56 -12.12 -9.91
N GLU A 62 -31.77 -11.57 -9.88
CA GLU A 62 -31.96 -10.14 -9.61
C GLU A 62 -31.68 -9.81 -8.12
N PRO A 63 -31.03 -8.69 -7.84
CA PRO A 63 -30.48 -7.65 -8.74
C PRO A 63 -29.17 -8.09 -9.40
N TYR A 64 -29.11 -7.97 -10.74
CA TYR A 64 -27.96 -8.42 -11.52
C TYR A 64 -26.71 -7.59 -11.24
N SER A 65 -25.71 -8.21 -10.61
CA SER A 65 -24.45 -7.56 -10.28
C SER A 65 -23.30 -8.54 -10.15
N ILE A 66 -22.10 -8.07 -10.51
CA ILE A 66 -20.83 -8.80 -10.31
C ILE A 66 -19.77 -7.86 -9.79
N VAL A 67 -18.70 -8.42 -9.22
CA VAL A 67 -17.50 -7.70 -8.86
C VAL A 67 -16.44 -7.91 -9.95
N TRP A 68 -15.86 -6.82 -10.41
CA TRP A 68 -14.78 -6.82 -11.39
C TRP A 68 -13.47 -6.30 -10.77
N ASP A 69 -12.37 -7.02 -11.02
CA ASP A 69 -11.03 -6.58 -10.70
C ASP A 69 -10.49 -5.73 -11.86
N SER A 70 -10.49 -4.41 -11.70
CA SER A 70 -9.97 -3.49 -12.71
C SER A 70 -8.45 -3.52 -12.85
N THR A 71 -7.71 -4.11 -11.89
CA THR A 71 -6.25 -4.23 -11.98
C THR A 71 -5.80 -5.26 -13.04
N ALA A 72 -6.72 -6.11 -13.50
CA ALA A 72 -6.47 -7.09 -14.55
C ALA A 72 -6.40 -6.49 -15.97
N VAL A 73 -6.72 -5.20 -16.14
CA VAL A 73 -6.65 -4.49 -17.42
C VAL A 73 -5.75 -3.27 -17.33
N THR A 74 -5.30 -2.76 -18.47
CA THR A 74 -4.44 -1.56 -18.55
C THR A 74 -5.19 -0.30 -18.11
N ASN A 75 -4.48 0.71 -17.60
CA ASN A 75 -5.06 2.02 -17.39
C ASN A 75 -5.51 2.64 -18.73
N GLY A 76 -6.61 3.40 -18.69
CA GLY A 76 -7.18 4.04 -19.86
C GLY A 76 -8.68 3.75 -20.05
N PRO A 77 -9.27 4.12 -21.20
CA PRO A 77 -10.68 3.93 -21.47
C PRO A 77 -11.00 2.45 -21.76
N HIS A 78 -12.05 1.94 -21.11
CA HIS A 78 -12.60 0.61 -21.31
C HIS A 78 -14.12 0.67 -21.50
N THR A 79 -14.64 -0.21 -22.35
CA THR A 79 -16.09 -0.38 -22.52
C THR A 79 -16.55 -1.53 -21.66
N ILE A 80 -17.56 -1.29 -20.83
CA ILE A 80 -18.33 -2.30 -20.11
C ILE A 80 -19.59 -2.59 -20.90
N GLU A 81 -19.87 -3.86 -21.17
CA GLU A 81 -21.10 -4.32 -21.84
C GLU A 81 -21.84 -5.29 -20.92
N ALA A 82 -23.16 -5.11 -20.82
CA ALA A 82 -24.09 -6.04 -20.21
C ALA A 82 -25.02 -6.59 -21.28
N VAL A 83 -25.12 -7.91 -21.39
CA VAL A 83 -26.00 -8.62 -22.33
C VAL A 83 -27.02 -9.40 -21.51
N ALA A 84 -28.29 -8.98 -21.57
CA ALA A 84 -29.39 -9.75 -21.00
C ALA A 84 -29.90 -10.78 -21.99
N ARG A 85 -30.27 -11.96 -21.50
CA ARG A 85 -30.93 -13.02 -22.26
C ARG A 85 -32.18 -13.52 -21.53
N ASP A 86 -33.20 -13.94 -22.31
CA ASP A 86 -34.34 -14.67 -21.80
C ASP A 86 -34.14 -16.20 -21.90
N ALA A 87 -35.14 -16.95 -21.51
CA ALA A 87 -35.14 -18.43 -21.61
C ALA A 87 -35.34 -18.95 -23.04
N ALA A 88 -35.87 -18.14 -23.96
CA ALA A 88 -36.07 -18.47 -25.37
C ALA A 88 -34.79 -18.21 -26.20
N GLY A 89 -33.79 -17.50 -25.65
CA GLY A 89 -32.55 -17.17 -26.29
C GLY A 89 -32.51 -15.80 -26.98
N ASN A 90 -33.56 -14.97 -26.81
CA ASN A 90 -33.53 -13.60 -27.29
C ASN A 90 -32.60 -12.78 -26.39
N THR A 91 -31.87 -11.81 -26.96
CA THR A 91 -30.87 -11.02 -26.24
C THR A 91 -30.98 -9.53 -26.56
N SER A 92 -30.56 -8.70 -25.59
CA SER A 92 -30.30 -7.28 -25.82
C SER A 92 -29.04 -6.89 -25.05
N LYS A 93 -28.49 -5.71 -25.37
CA LYS A 93 -27.27 -5.23 -24.75
C LYS A 93 -27.30 -3.74 -24.39
N SER A 94 -26.57 -3.40 -23.36
CA SER A 94 -26.24 -2.04 -22.95
C SER A 94 -24.74 -1.90 -22.80
N SER A 95 -24.18 -0.72 -23.09
CA SER A 95 -22.76 -0.45 -22.92
C SER A 95 -22.50 0.95 -22.38
N ILE A 96 -21.44 1.06 -21.60
CA ILE A 96 -20.90 2.32 -21.08
C ILE A 96 -19.39 2.35 -21.26
N THR A 97 -18.80 3.54 -21.18
CA THR A 97 -17.33 3.70 -21.13
C THR A 97 -16.93 4.14 -19.73
N VAL A 98 -15.85 3.57 -19.20
CA VAL A 98 -15.21 3.99 -17.96
C VAL A 98 -13.72 4.24 -18.23
N THR A 99 -13.06 5.04 -17.38
CA THR A 99 -11.60 5.17 -17.39
C THR A 99 -11.03 4.36 -16.23
N VAL A 100 -10.26 3.33 -16.53
CA VAL A 100 -9.49 2.61 -15.50
C VAL A 100 -8.25 3.43 -15.13
N SER A 101 -8.08 3.70 -13.84
CA SER A 101 -6.92 4.40 -13.30
C SER A 101 -6.47 3.71 -12.01
N ASN A 102 -5.91 2.53 -12.17
CA ASN A 102 -5.20 1.85 -11.10
C ASN A 102 -3.86 2.58 -10.92
N GLY A 103 -3.64 3.14 -9.74
CA GLY A 103 -2.38 3.81 -9.46
C GLY A 103 -1.23 2.90 -9.88
N VAL A 104 -0.36 3.36 -10.75
CA VAL A 104 0.95 2.75 -10.90
C VAL A 104 1.62 2.99 -9.55
N SER A 105 1.72 1.97 -8.72
CA SER A 105 2.69 2.04 -7.63
C SER A 105 4.03 2.11 -8.32
N THR A 106 4.58 3.31 -8.48
CA THR A 106 5.97 3.47 -8.85
C THR A 106 6.74 2.67 -7.81
N PRO A 107 7.50 1.64 -8.20
CA PRO A 107 8.33 0.94 -7.25
C PRO A 107 9.25 1.97 -6.59
N LEU A 108 9.18 2.09 -5.28
CA LEU A 108 9.97 3.04 -4.50
C LEU A 108 10.55 2.32 -3.28
N PRO A 109 11.71 2.77 -2.77
CA PRO A 109 12.16 2.40 -1.44
C PRO A 109 11.20 2.94 -0.38
N ASP A 110 11.28 2.38 0.82
CA ASP A 110 10.57 2.85 2.02
C ASP A 110 11.41 2.43 3.22
N VAL A 111 12.25 3.33 3.70
CA VAL A 111 13.21 3.02 4.77
C VAL A 111 12.65 3.41 6.12
N VAL A 112 12.67 2.46 7.04
CA VAL A 112 12.17 2.64 8.40
C VAL A 112 13.23 2.26 9.42
N VAL A 113 13.22 2.90 10.60
CA VAL A 113 13.99 2.45 11.73
C VAL A 113 13.20 1.40 12.51
N THR A 114 13.71 0.18 12.60
CA THR A 114 13.05 -0.93 13.30
C THR A 114 13.59 -1.14 14.71
N GLN A 115 14.82 -0.69 14.99
CA GLN A 115 15.45 -0.77 16.31
C GLN A 115 16.36 0.44 16.54
N LEU A 116 16.45 0.86 17.80
CA LEU A 116 17.36 1.90 18.24
C LEU A 116 17.97 1.47 19.60
N SER A 117 19.26 1.62 19.75
CA SER A 117 19.96 1.40 21.02
C SER A 117 20.99 2.50 21.26
N TYR A 118 21.37 2.64 22.54
CA TYR A 118 22.41 3.57 22.97
C TYR A 118 23.30 2.91 24.01
N ALA A 119 24.61 2.95 23.81
CA ALA A 119 25.60 2.47 24.77
C ALA A 119 26.91 3.28 24.60
N ASP A 120 27.50 3.67 25.69
CA ASP A 120 28.84 4.32 25.74
C ASP A 120 29.02 5.52 24.80
N GLY A 121 28.00 6.34 24.68
CA GLY A 121 28.00 7.51 23.80
C GLY A 121 27.65 7.22 22.34
N ILE A 122 27.38 5.97 21.98
CA ILE A 122 27.13 5.52 20.61
C ILE A 122 25.64 5.14 20.46
N PHE A 123 25.00 5.72 19.47
CA PHE A 123 23.69 5.24 18.99
C PHE A 123 23.89 4.18 17.92
N THR A 124 23.04 3.18 17.94
CA THR A 124 22.98 2.15 16.91
C THR A 124 21.53 1.91 16.53
N SER A 125 21.21 1.99 15.25
CA SER A 125 19.88 1.72 14.72
C SER A 125 19.91 0.61 13.67
N THR A 126 18.83 -0.17 13.59
CA THR A 126 18.58 -1.07 12.47
C THR A 126 17.59 -0.36 11.54
N VAL A 127 17.99 -0.17 10.30
CA VAL A 127 17.19 0.41 9.23
C VAL A 127 16.80 -0.70 8.28
N GLN A 128 15.52 -0.78 7.93
CA GLN A 128 14.99 -1.72 6.94
C GLN A 128 14.38 -0.96 5.78
N ASN A 129 14.65 -1.39 4.56
CA ASN A 129 13.90 -0.97 3.38
C ASN A 129 12.71 -1.92 3.20
N GLN A 130 11.51 -1.49 3.59
CA GLN A 130 10.27 -2.26 3.43
C GLN A 130 9.56 -1.98 2.11
N GLY A 131 10.12 -1.09 1.28
CA GLY A 131 9.61 -0.76 -0.04
C GLY A 131 9.84 -1.87 -1.06
N THR A 132 9.42 -1.61 -2.29
CA THR A 132 9.48 -2.56 -3.41
C THR A 132 10.71 -2.38 -4.30
N GLU A 133 11.46 -1.29 -4.13
CA GLU A 133 12.70 -0.97 -4.83
C GLU A 133 13.86 -0.77 -3.88
N ALA A 134 15.08 -0.91 -4.39
CA ALA A 134 16.29 -0.54 -3.65
C ALA A 134 16.40 0.99 -3.49
N THR A 135 17.04 1.46 -2.41
CA THR A 135 17.44 2.88 -2.33
C THR A 135 18.39 3.22 -3.49
N PRO A 136 18.43 4.47 -3.98
CA PRO A 136 19.22 4.81 -5.14
C PRO A 136 20.72 4.52 -4.96
N ALA A 137 21.35 3.98 -6.00
CA ALA A 137 22.78 3.70 -6.00
C ALA A 137 23.58 5.00 -5.86
N GLY A 138 24.62 4.97 -5.02
CA GLY A 138 25.47 6.14 -4.74
C GLY A 138 24.84 7.16 -3.78
N VAL A 139 23.59 6.97 -3.36
CA VAL A 139 22.95 7.80 -2.34
C VAL A 139 23.12 7.15 -0.97
N THR A 140 23.47 7.96 0.01
CA THR A 140 23.70 7.50 1.38
C THR A 140 22.39 7.36 2.14
N VAL A 141 22.14 6.23 2.80
CA VAL A 141 21.08 6.08 3.80
C VAL A 141 21.60 6.69 5.11
N GLY A 142 21.09 7.87 5.46
CA GLY A 142 21.49 8.63 6.65
C GLY A 142 20.49 8.45 7.79
N VAL A 143 20.97 8.56 9.03
CA VAL A 143 20.15 8.53 10.25
C VAL A 143 20.60 9.67 11.15
N GLY A 144 19.68 10.56 11.51
CA GLY A 144 19.86 11.56 12.56
C GLY A 144 19.45 10.99 13.92
N TYR A 145 20.24 11.26 14.96
CA TYR A 145 19.95 10.85 16.34
C TYR A 145 19.65 12.05 17.21
N PHE A 146 18.58 11.95 17.99
CA PHE A 146 18.08 13.00 18.86
C PHE A 146 17.98 12.51 20.31
N VAL A 147 18.16 13.43 21.25
CA VAL A 147 17.88 13.23 22.67
C VAL A 147 17.00 14.39 23.14
N ASP A 148 15.86 14.07 23.74
CA ASP A 148 14.88 15.03 24.24
C ASP A 148 14.47 16.06 23.17
N GLY A 149 14.25 15.57 21.93
CA GLY A 149 13.88 16.38 20.77
C GLY A 149 15.02 17.19 20.14
N VAL A 150 16.24 17.16 20.70
CA VAL A 150 17.39 17.92 20.18
C VAL A 150 18.31 17.00 19.39
N TRP A 151 18.62 17.40 18.14
CA TRP A 151 19.61 16.69 17.30
C TRP A 151 20.98 16.66 17.98
N ARG A 152 21.64 15.50 17.98
CA ARG A 152 22.92 15.29 18.66
C ARG A 152 24.02 14.79 17.75
N THR A 153 23.74 13.82 16.94
CA THR A 153 24.73 13.17 16.08
C THR A 153 24.05 12.44 14.93
N TRP A 154 24.83 11.81 14.07
CA TRP A 154 24.33 11.10 12.90
C TRP A 154 25.13 9.83 12.60
N GLY A 155 24.52 8.95 11.83
CA GLY A 155 25.14 7.78 11.24
C GLY A 155 24.75 7.62 9.77
N SER A 156 25.46 6.78 9.03
CA SER A 156 25.10 6.53 7.63
C SER A 156 25.73 5.25 7.10
N VAL A 157 25.16 4.74 6.03
CA VAL A 157 25.74 3.68 5.19
C VAL A 157 25.60 4.06 3.73
N ALA A 158 26.53 3.63 2.88
CA ALA A 158 26.40 3.83 1.44
C ALA A 158 25.28 2.91 0.91
N GLY A 159 24.40 3.46 0.07
CA GLY A 159 23.42 2.68 -0.68
C GLY A 159 24.06 1.90 -1.84
N PRO A 160 23.28 1.04 -2.54
CA PRO A 160 21.87 0.84 -2.34
C PRO A 160 21.55 -0.14 -1.19
N LEU A 161 20.44 0.08 -0.50
CA LEU A 161 19.81 -0.89 0.41
C LEU A 161 18.68 -1.58 -0.37
N ALA A 162 18.83 -2.86 -0.65
CA ALA A 162 17.87 -3.61 -1.45
C ALA A 162 16.48 -3.67 -0.79
N ALA A 163 15.43 -3.85 -1.60
CA ALA A 163 14.07 -4.11 -1.11
C ALA A 163 14.06 -5.27 -0.12
N GLY A 164 13.39 -5.11 1.02
CA GLY A 164 13.33 -6.09 2.11
C GLY A 164 14.59 -6.21 2.97
N ALA A 165 15.72 -5.61 2.57
CA ALA A 165 16.98 -5.72 3.30
C ALA A 165 17.01 -4.80 4.54
N SER A 166 17.84 -5.21 5.51
CA SER A 166 18.11 -4.41 6.71
C SER A 166 19.61 -4.17 6.86
N VAL A 167 19.96 -3.04 7.49
CA VAL A 167 21.34 -2.68 7.79
C VAL A 167 21.42 -2.02 9.18
N THR A 168 22.51 -2.29 9.88
CA THR A 168 22.81 -1.63 11.16
C THR A 168 23.67 -0.39 10.91
N ILE A 169 23.24 0.76 11.44
CA ILE A 169 23.90 2.05 11.30
C ILE A 169 24.27 2.55 12.68
N GLY A 170 25.57 2.72 12.93
CA GLY A 170 26.11 3.32 14.15
C GLY A 170 26.45 4.81 13.96
N THR A 171 26.68 5.50 15.08
CA THR A 171 27.13 6.89 15.10
C THR A 171 28.42 7.09 14.32
N LYS A 172 28.46 8.12 13.47
CA LYS A 172 29.65 8.60 12.74
C LYS A 172 29.99 10.06 13.06
N GLY A 173 29.01 10.85 13.46
CA GLY A 173 29.16 12.27 13.79
C GLY A 173 29.82 12.57 15.14
N GLY A 174 30.41 11.54 15.80
CA GLY A 174 30.99 11.62 17.13
C GLY A 174 30.08 11.09 18.23
N ALA A 175 30.70 10.61 19.31
CA ALA A 175 29.97 10.13 20.48
C ALA A 175 29.24 11.28 21.19
N TYR A 176 28.05 11.01 21.72
CA TYR A 176 27.30 11.94 22.56
C TYR A 176 26.96 11.29 23.89
N VAL A 177 27.49 11.80 25.00
CA VAL A 177 27.21 11.27 26.33
C VAL A 177 25.89 11.86 26.84
N ILE A 178 24.91 11.00 27.03
CA ILE A 178 23.61 11.37 27.62
C ILE A 178 23.82 11.50 29.15
N PRO A 179 23.36 12.60 29.77
CA PRO A 179 23.42 12.77 31.24
C PRO A 179 22.63 11.69 31.98
N ASN A 180 22.86 11.56 33.31
CA ASN A 180 22.02 10.69 34.13
C ASN A 180 20.58 11.20 34.16
N GLY A 181 19.62 10.26 34.08
CA GLY A 181 18.20 10.58 34.08
C GLY A 181 17.41 9.74 33.10
N VAL A 182 16.13 10.08 32.97
CA VAL A 182 15.23 9.50 31.99
C VAL A 182 15.20 10.42 30.76
N HIS A 183 15.48 9.88 29.60
CA HIS A 183 15.56 10.61 28.34
C HIS A 183 14.77 9.90 27.24
N THR A 184 14.27 10.68 26.29
CA THR A 184 13.72 10.13 25.04
C THR A 184 14.80 10.17 23.97
N ILE A 185 15.17 9.00 23.44
CA ILE A 185 16.04 8.91 22.26
C ILE A 185 15.19 8.66 21.03
N LYS A 186 15.61 9.26 19.90
CA LYS A 186 14.96 9.13 18.61
C LYS A 186 15.99 8.94 17.51
N ALA A 187 15.67 8.06 16.55
CA ALA A 187 16.36 7.94 15.28
C ALA A 187 15.39 8.32 14.15
N PHE A 188 15.89 9.06 13.18
CA PHE A 188 15.13 9.49 12.01
C PHE A 188 15.96 9.15 10.77
N VAL A 189 15.53 8.15 9.99
CA VAL A 189 16.18 7.72 8.75
C VAL A 189 15.77 8.63 7.60
N ASP A 190 16.62 8.74 6.61
CA ASP A 190 16.57 9.72 5.51
C ASP A 190 16.36 11.15 6.01
N ASP A 191 17.10 11.49 7.03
CA ASP A 191 17.04 12.68 7.88
C ASP A 191 17.08 14.03 7.13
N VAL A 192 17.45 14.03 5.87
CA VAL A 192 17.47 15.22 4.98
C VAL A 192 16.77 14.96 3.64
N ASN A 193 15.93 13.94 3.56
CA ASN A 193 15.12 13.57 2.39
C ASN A 193 15.98 13.48 1.10
N ARG A 194 16.90 12.50 1.07
CA ARG A 194 17.88 12.31 -0.03
C ARG A 194 17.27 11.60 -1.22
N PHE A 195 16.17 10.89 -1.04
CA PHE A 195 15.43 10.16 -2.09
C PHE A 195 13.95 10.10 -1.75
N VAL A 196 13.14 9.94 -2.77
CA VAL A 196 11.67 9.82 -2.62
C VAL A 196 11.34 8.40 -2.17
N GLU A 197 10.47 8.30 -1.18
CA GLU A 197 10.01 7.05 -0.57
C GLU A 197 8.51 6.78 -0.84
N LEU A 198 8.12 5.54 -0.63
CA LEU A 198 6.70 5.16 -0.72
C LEU A 198 5.88 5.83 0.40
N ASN A 199 6.49 6.01 1.58
CA ASN A 199 5.88 6.67 2.72
C ASN A 199 6.91 7.51 3.49
N GLU A 200 6.84 8.81 3.34
CA GLU A 200 7.73 9.81 3.98
C GLU A 200 7.39 10.08 5.47
N THR A 201 6.41 9.39 6.05
CA THR A 201 5.92 9.68 7.41
C THR A 201 6.27 8.62 8.45
N ASN A 202 6.94 7.52 8.06
CA ASN A 202 7.25 6.38 8.92
C ASN A 202 8.76 6.24 9.25
N ASN A 203 9.57 7.24 8.94
CA ASN A 203 11.03 7.23 9.03
C ASN A 203 11.56 7.39 10.47
N GLU A 204 10.67 7.53 11.45
CA GLU A 204 11.00 7.87 12.83
C GLU A 204 10.76 6.69 13.78
N PHE A 205 11.72 6.49 14.70
CA PHE A 205 11.61 5.58 15.82
C PHE A 205 12.03 6.26 17.11
N SER A 206 11.20 6.21 18.16
CA SER A 206 11.46 6.83 19.46
C SER A 206 11.26 5.86 20.60
N GLN A 207 12.10 5.98 21.64
CA GLN A 207 11.91 5.22 22.89
C GLN A 207 12.46 5.99 24.09
N SER A 208 11.97 5.66 25.29
CA SER A 208 12.51 6.17 26.55
C SER A 208 13.64 5.27 27.04
N ILE A 209 14.72 5.87 27.55
CA ILE A 209 15.84 5.18 28.20
C ILE A 209 16.15 5.82 29.54
N THR A 210 16.72 5.02 30.47
CA THR A 210 17.24 5.53 31.75
C THR A 210 18.75 5.38 31.76
N ILE A 211 19.46 6.49 31.96
CA ILE A 211 20.91 6.53 32.06
C ILE A 211 21.32 6.63 33.55
N ASN A 212 22.10 5.68 33.99
CA ASN A 212 22.66 5.63 35.35
C ASN A 212 24.19 5.42 35.26
N ASN A 213 24.90 6.47 34.92
CA ASN A 213 26.40 6.44 34.90
C ASN A 213 26.90 6.54 36.32
N THR A 214 27.07 5.43 37.03
CA THR A 214 27.79 5.41 38.31
C THR A 214 29.30 5.47 37.98
N GLN A 215 29.89 6.64 38.11
CA GLN A 215 31.37 6.74 38.11
C GLN A 215 31.93 5.95 39.29
N PRO A 216 32.94 5.08 39.10
CA PRO A 216 33.63 4.48 40.22
C PRO A 216 34.27 5.61 41.07
N ILE A 217 33.91 5.66 42.36
CA ILE A 217 34.56 6.58 43.30
C ILE A 217 35.93 6.00 43.61
N VAL A 218 36.96 6.59 43.06
CA VAL A 218 38.36 6.34 43.50
C VAL A 218 38.60 7.17 44.72
N SER A 219 38.55 6.59 45.90
CA SER A 219 39.06 7.23 47.13
C SER A 219 40.54 6.97 47.27
N ILE A 220 41.32 7.99 47.15
CA ILE A 220 42.78 7.95 47.54
C ILE A 220 42.81 8.11 49.05
N SER A 221 43.04 7.03 49.78
CA SER A 221 43.42 7.16 51.20
C SER A 221 44.87 7.66 51.30
N ALA A 222 45.06 8.78 52.00
CA ALA A 222 46.42 9.29 52.23
C ALA A 222 47.27 8.25 52.99
N PRO A 223 48.56 8.13 52.67
CA PRO A 223 49.41 7.23 53.43
C PRO A 223 49.44 7.65 54.90
N ILE A 224 49.28 6.65 55.77
CA ILE A 224 49.43 6.86 57.23
C ILE A 224 50.90 7.19 57.44
N SER A 225 51.23 8.44 57.87
CA SER A 225 52.56 8.81 58.31
C SER A 225 52.85 8.07 59.58
N GLY A 226 53.88 7.16 59.55
CA GLY A 226 54.48 6.54 60.68
C GLY A 226 55.46 7.46 61.42
#